data_7b86ee8ca1828bd8f729ac2a20665d20
#
_entry.id   7b86ee8ca1828bd8f729ac2a20665d20
#
_cell.length_a   1.000
_cell.length_b   1.000
_cell.length_c   1.000
_cell.angle_alpha   90.00
_cell.angle_beta   90.00
_cell.angle_gamma   90.00
#
_symmetry.space_group_name_H-M   'P 1'
#
loop_
_entity.id
_entity.type
_entity.pdbx_description
1 polymer ?
#
loop_
_entity_poly.entity_id
_entity_poly.type
_entity_poly.pdbx_seq_one_letter_code
_entity_poly.pdbx_strand_id
1 'polypeptide(L)'
;MGKKSVLWIAAGVILLGAAAWGPIVSNVEQPKYETVETADNIEIRDYAPMIVAETDVSGERRTAIGEGFRTIAGYIFGNNLSSLKVPMTAAVTQQASEKIAMTAPVTQQGDGETWHVRFVMPANYTTDTLPKPNNPAVKIKEIAAKRFAVIRFSGWAGDESLKRRTEELDAFIKSKNLKPLSAPTYAYYNPPWTLPFFRRNEIMIEIAR
;
A
#
# COMPACT_ATOMS: atom_id res chain seq x y z
N MET A 1 -25.00 28.75 -28.33
CA MET A 1 -24.33 28.44 -27.04
C MET A 1 -23.05 29.23 -26.97
N GLY A 2 -22.93 30.15 -26.00
CA GLY A 2 -21.78 31.04 -25.90
C GLY A 2 -20.52 30.31 -25.42
N LYS A 3 -19.32 30.76 -25.81
CA LYS A 3 -18.02 30.17 -25.40
C LYS A 3 -17.90 29.95 -23.88
N LYS A 4 -18.56 30.78 -23.06
CA LYS A 4 -18.62 30.65 -21.60
C LYS A 4 -19.39 29.40 -21.15
N SER A 5 -20.51 29.05 -21.79
CA SER A 5 -21.32 27.86 -21.48
C SER A 5 -20.58 26.58 -21.82
N VAL A 6 -19.80 26.54 -22.89
CA VAL A 6 -18.95 25.40 -23.26
C VAL A 6 -17.83 25.18 -22.24
N LEU A 7 -17.23 26.25 -21.72
CA LEU A 7 -16.18 26.19 -20.70
C LEU A 7 -16.69 25.61 -19.38
N TRP A 8 -17.89 26.00 -18.95
CA TRP A 8 -18.51 25.47 -17.73
C TRP A 8 -18.92 24.00 -17.86
N ILE A 9 -19.40 23.57 -19.03
CA ILE A 9 -19.72 22.16 -19.30
C ILE A 9 -18.44 21.32 -19.31
N ALA A 10 -17.38 21.79 -19.96
CA ALA A 10 -16.09 21.09 -19.98
C ALA A 10 -15.48 20.97 -18.57
N ALA A 11 -15.52 22.04 -17.75
CA ALA A 11 -15.07 22.01 -16.36
C ALA A 11 -15.91 21.03 -15.51
N GLY A 12 -17.24 20.99 -15.71
CA GLY A 12 -18.12 20.06 -15.02
C GLY A 12 -17.84 18.58 -15.35
N VAL A 13 -17.57 18.27 -16.62
CA VAL A 13 -17.23 16.91 -17.08
C VAL A 13 -15.88 16.47 -16.54
N ILE A 14 -14.88 17.36 -16.47
CA ILE A 14 -13.56 17.08 -15.89
C ILE A 14 -13.69 16.81 -14.39
N LEU A 15 -14.49 17.60 -13.66
CA LEU A 15 -14.72 17.40 -12.22
C LEU A 15 -15.47 16.12 -11.93
N LEU A 16 -16.49 15.76 -12.71
CA LEU A 16 -17.22 14.49 -12.60
C LEU A 16 -16.33 13.30 -12.95
N GLY A 17 -15.48 13.42 -13.97
CA GLY A 17 -14.51 12.40 -14.34
C GLY A 17 -13.48 12.16 -13.23
N ALA A 18 -12.95 13.21 -12.60
CA ALA A 18 -12.03 13.11 -11.49
C ALA A 18 -12.69 12.54 -10.22
N ALA A 19 -13.94 12.87 -9.95
CA ALA A 19 -14.70 12.35 -8.83
C ALA A 19 -15.04 10.85 -8.99
N ALA A 20 -15.33 10.39 -10.22
CA ALA A 20 -15.57 8.99 -10.52
C ALA A 20 -14.30 8.14 -10.54
N TRP A 21 -13.15 8.74 -10.90
CA TRP A 21 -11.86 8.05 -10.99
C TRP A 21 -11.35 7.54 -9.62
N GLY A 22 -11.56 8.31 -8.55
CA GLY A 22 -11.13 7.95 -7.20
C GLY A 22 -11.69 6.61 -6.71
N PRO A 23 -13.02 6.39 -6.73
CA PRO A 23 -13.64 5.11 -6.38
C PRO A 23 -13.24 3.93 -7.28
N ILE A 24 -13.05 4.16 -8.58
CA ILE A 24 -12.67 3.12 -9.54
C ILE A 24 -11.25 2.61 -9.26
N VAL A 25 -10.31 3.49 -8.94
CA VAL A 25 -8.92 3.13 -8.64
C VAL A 25 -8.76 2.56 -7.23
N SER A 26 -9.72 2.80 -6.33
CA SER A 26 -9.72 2.25 -4.96
C SER A 26 -10.22 0.79 -4.89
N ASN A 27 -10.77 0.25 -5.98
CA ASN A 27 -11.33 -1.12 -6.00
C ASN A 27 -10.26 -2.16 -6.37
N VAL A 28 -9.09 -2.05 -5.77
CA VAL A 28 -8.00 -3.03 -5.89
C VAL A 28 -8.01 -3.97 -4.71
N GLU A 29 -7.46 -5.17 -4.88
CA GLU A 29 -7.37 -6.17 -3.81
C GLU A 29 -6.64 -5.61 -2.59
N GLN A 30 -7.14 -5.94 -1.41
CA GLN A 30 -6.59 -5.52 -0.11
C GLN A 30 -6.36 -6.74 0.77
N PRO A 31 -5.40 -6.68 1.72
CA PRO A 31 -5.17 -7.75 2.65
C PRO A 31 -6.44 -8.02 3.49
N LYS A 32 -6.75 -9.30 3.69
CA LYS A 32 -7.90 -9.73 4.48
C LYS A 32 -7.63 -9.51 5.96
N TYR A 33 -8.61 -8.96 6.64
CA TYR A 33 -8.60 -8.80 8.10
C TYR A 33 -9.99 -8.97 8.68
N GLU A 34 -10.04 -9.27 9.97
CA GLU A 34 -11.24 -9.25 10.80
C GLU A 34 -11.15 -8.09 11.79
N THR A 35 -12.22 -7.31 11.90
CA THR A 35 -12.31 -6.22 12.89
C THR A 35 -12.74 -6.82 14.22
N VAL A 36 -11.88 -6.66 15.23
CA VAL A 36 -12.10 -7.15 16.59
C VAL A 36 -12.86 -6.10 17.43
N GLU A 37 -12.48 -4.84 17.27
CA GLU A 37 -13.08 -3.70 17.98
C GLU A 37 -13.07 -2.46 17.09
N THR A 38 -14.07 -1.59 17.25
CA THR A 38 -14.17 -0.30 16.56
C THR A 38 -14.46 0.79 17.60
N ALA A 39 -13.70 1.88 17.53
CA ALA A 39 -13.89 3.09 18.33
C ALA A 39 -13.66 4.32 17.42
N ASP A 40 -14.72 4.95 16.96
CA ASP A 40 -14.71 6.06 16.01
C ASP A 40 -13.92 5.74 14.71
N ASN A 41 -12.77 6.38 14.52
CA ASN A 41 -11.87 6.18 13.38
C ASN A 41 -10.72 5.19 13.68
N ILE A 42 -10.74 4.53 14.83
CA ILE A 42 -9.74 3.54 15.25
C ILE A 42 -10.38 2.16 15.30
N GLU A 43 -9.66 1.17 14.78
CA GLU A 43 -10.06 -0.23 14.80
C GLU A 43 -8.92 -1.11 15.32
N ILE A 44 -9.28 -2.19 16.03
CA ILE A 44 -8.37 -3.32 16.28
C ILE A 44 -8.68 -4.37 15.23
N ARG A 45 -7.67 -4.77 14.45
CA ARG A 45 -7.81 -5.70 13.34
C ARG A 45 -6.86 -6.87 13.45
N ASP A 46 -7.36 -8.08 13.19
CA ASP A 46 -6.57 -9.29 12.97
C ASP A 46 -6.36 -9.52 11.49
N TYR A 47 -5.14 -9.34 11.02
CA TYR A 47 -4.77 -9.60 9.63
C TYR A 47 -4.38 -11.06 9.44
N ALA A 48 -4.88 -11.66 8.34
CA ALA A 48 -4.46 -12.97 7.88
C ALA A 48 -2.98 -12.96 7.45
N PRO A 49 -2.31 -14.12 7.39
CA PRO A 49 -1.00 -14.21 6.77
C PRO A 49 -1.03 -13.67 5.34
N MET A 50 0.06 -13.02 4.91
CA MET A 50 0.15 -12.44 3.58
C MET A 50 1.58 -12.49 3.05
N ILE A 51 1.73 -12.43 1.75
CA ILE A 51 3.02 -12.28 1.08
C ILE A 51 3.19 -10.82 0.70
N VAL A 52 4.39 -10.29 0.90
CA VAL A 52 4.75 -8.91 0.51
C VAL A 52 6.00 -8.90 -0.36
N ALA A 53 6.04 -7.96 -1.31
CA ALA A 53 7.29 -7.51 -1.90
C ALA A 53 7.78 -6.30 -1.10
N GLU A 54 9.00 -6.37 -0.60
CA GLU A 54 9.61 -5.36 0.26
C GLU A 54 10.90 -4.84 -0.35
N THR A 55 11.19 -3.56 -0.18
CA THR A 55 12.49 -2.96 -0.43
C THR A 55 12.86 -2.01 0.70
N ASP A 56 14.16 -1.95 0.99
CA ASP A 56 14.73 -1.06 2.00
C ASP A 56 15.26 0.19 1.28
N VAL A 57 14.91 1.37 1.77
CA VAL A 57 15.34 2.67 1.22
C VAL A 57 15.79 3.57 2.37
N SER A 58 16.99 4.16 2.24
CA SER A 58 17.52 5.10 3.22
C SER A 58 17.16 6.54 2.86
N GLY A 59 17.14 7.42 3.85
CA GLY A 59 16.98 8.85 3.70
C GLY A 59 15.63 9.37 4.16
N GLU A 60 15.25 10.54 3.63
CA GLU A 60 14.03 11.26 4.04
C GLU A 60 12.77 10.46 3.64
N ARG A 61 11.78 10.40 4.55
CA ARG A 61 10.57 9.58 4.43
C ARG A 61 9.83 9.72 3.10
N ARG A 62 9.63 10.96 2.62
CA ARG A 62 8.87 11.22 1.38
C ARG A 62 9.62 10.77 0.14
N THR A 63 10.94 10.94 0.14
CA THR A 63 11.80 10.45 -0.93
C THR A 63 11.82 8.94 -0.94
N ALA A 64 12.01 8.33 0.23
CA ALA A 64 12.08 6.88 0.41
C ALA A 64 10.81 6.16 -0.07
N ILE A 65 9.59 6.68 0.25
CA ILE A 65 8.36 6.05 -0.24
C ILE A 65 8.27 6.10 -1.77
N GLY A 66 8.70 7.20 -2.40
CA GLY A 66 8.69 7.34 -3.85
C GLY A 66 9.69 6.42 -4.55
N GLU A 67 10.87 6.23 -3.99
CA GLU A 67 11.90 5.31 -4.50
C GLU A 67 11.49 3.85 -4.30
N GLY A 68 11.04 3.49 -3.12
CA GLY A 68 10.55 2.14 -2.82
C GLY A 68 9.36 1.76 -3.70
N PHE A 69 8.43 2.71 -3.89
CA PHE A 69 7.31 2.51 -4.82
C PHE A 69 7.81 2.19 -6.23
N ARG A 70 8.73 3.00 -6.81
CA ARG A 70 9.24 2.76 -8.16
C ARG A 70 9.96 1.42 -8.29
N THR A 71 10.73 1.05 -7.28
CA THR A 71 11.47 -0.22 -7.24
C THR A 71 10.54 -1.42 -7.29
N ILE A 72 9.50 -1.43 -6.43
CA ILE A 72 8.54 -2.55 -6.38
C ILE A 72 7.58 -2.50 -7.56
N ALA A 73 7.16 -1.31 -8.02
CA ALA A 73 6.34 -1.17 -9.21
C ALA A 73 7.05 -1.74 -10.46
N GLY A 74 8.36 -1.52 -10.59
CA GLY A 74 9.16 -2.18 -11.63
C GLY A 74 8.99 -3.70 -11.63
N TYR A 75 9.09 -4.32 -10.46
CA TYR A 75 8.86 -5.75 -10.29
C TYR A 75 7.45 -6.17 -10.71
N ILE A 76 6.43 -5.47 -10.23
CA ILE A 76 5.01 -5.76 -10.53
C ILE A 76 4.71 -5.62 -12.03
N PHE A 77 5.29 -4.63 -12.70
CA PHE A 77 5.04 -4.35 -14.12
C PHE A 77 5.92 -5.13 -15.10
N GLY A 78 6.66 -6.14 -14.62
CA GLY A 78 7.33 -7.12 -15.47
C GLY A 78 8.86 -7.12 -15.40
N ASN A 79 9.50 -6.34 -14.53
CA ASN A 79 10.93 -6.51 -14.24
C ASN A 79 11.15 -7.72 -13.32
N ASN A 80 10.74 -8.90 -13.82
CA ASN A 80 10.75 -10.15 -13.11
C ASN A 80 10.95 -11.33 -14.07
N LEU A 81 11.17 -12.51 -13.51
CA LEU A 81 11.21 -13.79 -14.21
C LEU A 81 9.98 -14.58 -13.83
N SER A 82 9.10 -14.88 -14.79
CA SER A 82 7.93 -15.73 -14.56
C SER A 82 8.35 -17.09 -13.99
N SER A 83 7.65 -17.53 -12.96
CA SER A 83 7.82 -18.88 -12.40
C SER A 83 7.11 -19.96 -13.20
N LEU A 84 6.26 -19.59 -14.16
CA LEU A 84 5.59 -20.53 -15.04
C LEU A 84 6.63 -21.24 -15.93
N LYS A 85 6.66 -22.58 -15.84
CA LYS A 85 7.44 -23.41 -16.76
C LYS A 85 6.79 -23.36 -18.14
N VAL A 86 7.35 -22.57 -19.05
CA VAL A 86 6.99 -22.64 -20.46
C VAL A 86 7.60 -23.91 -21.04
N PRO A 87 6.85 -24.83 -21.66
CA PRO A 87 7.43 -25.98 -22.34
C PRO A 87 8.37 -25.48 -23.45
N MET A 88 9.65 -25.83 -23.36
CA MET A 88 10.64 -25.45 -24.36
C MET A 88 10.41 -26.22 -25.65
N THR A 89 9.86 -25.56 -26.65
CA THR A 89 9.94 -25.97 -28.03
C THR A 89 10.80 -24.93 -28.79
N ALA A 90 12.03 -25.29 -29.08
CA ALA A 90 13.06 -24.50 -29.77
C ALA A 90 13.78 -23.42 -28.93
N ALA A 91 15.05 -23.19 -29.22
CA ALA A 91 15.96 -22.30 -28.53
C ALA A 91 15.63 -20.82 -28.79
N VAL A 92 14.70 -20.27 -28.00
CA VAL A 92 14.51 -18.83 -27.87
C VAL A 92 14.83 -18.46 -26.44
N THR A 93 15.96 -17.79 -26.21
CA THR A 93 16.39 -17.25 -24.91
C THR A 93 15.62 -15.98 -24.55
N GLN A 94 14.30 -16.03 -24.52
CA GLN A 94 13.48 -14.95 -24.01
C GLN A 94 12.82 -15.43 -22.71
N GLN A 95 13.35 -14.98 -21.57
CA GLN A 95 12.72 -15.23 -20.29
C GLN A 95 11.41 -14.44 -20.23
N ALA A 96 10.29 -15.15 -20.06
CA ALA A 96 8.99 -14.52 -19.95
C ALA A 96 8.92 -13.67 -18.69
N SER A 97 8.48 -12.43 -18.82
CA SER A 97 8.09 -11.58 -17.69
C SER A 97 6.59 -11.66 -17.49
N GLU A 98 6.14 -11.39 -16.26
CA GLU A 98 4.72 -11.46 -15.89
C GLU A 98 4.29 -10.14 -15.23
N LYS A 99 3.09 -9.66 -15.57
CA LYS A 99 2.48 -8.53 -14.87
C LYS A 99 1.67 -9.04 -13.69
N ILE A 100 2.02 -8.58 -12.49
CA ILE A 100 1.30 -8.86 -11.26
C ILE A 100 0.23 -7.77 -11.08
N ALA A 101 -0.98 -8.15 -10.65
CA ALA A 101 -2.02 -7.18 -10.36
C ALA A 101 -1.60 -6.28 -9.17
N MET A 102 -1.88 -4.98 -9.28
CA MET A 102 -1.64 -4.07 -8.16
C MET A 102 -2.62 -4.32 -7.03
N THR A 103 -2.12 -4.20 -5.80
CA THR A 103 -2.92 -4.27 -4.58
C THR A 103 -2.78 -2.97 -3.78
N ALA A 104 -3.59 -2.80 -2.75
CA ALA A 104 -3.48 -1.72 -1.78
C ALA A 104 -3.55 -2.30 -0.36
N PRO A 105 -2.90 -1.69 0.62
CA PRO A 105 -2.11 -0.46 0.56
C PRO A 105 -0.65 -0.67 0.14
N VAL A 106 0.02 0.42 -0.22
CA VAL A 106 1.48 0.53 -0.12
C VAL A 106 1.81 0.94 1.30
N THR A 107 2.67 0.23 1.99
CA THR A 107 3.05 0.53 3.38
C THR A 107 4.50 0.99 3.48
N GLN A 108 4.75 1.86 4.46
CA GLN A 108 6.07 2.36 4.81
C GLN A 108 6.25 2.29 6.33
N GLN A 109 7.32 1.66 6.79
CA GLN A 109 7.70 1.54 8.18
C GLN A 109 9.20 1.78 8.31
N GLY A 110 9.64 2.52 9.33
CA GLY A 110 11.07 2.78 9.52
C GLY A 110 11.36 3.47 10.84
N ASP A 111 12.66 3.69 11.07
CA ASP A 111 13.23 4.34 12.24
C ASP A 111 13.67 5.81 12.01
N GLY A 112 13.42 6.32 10.80
CA GLY A 112 13.81 7.66 10.36
C GLY A 112 15.06 7.69 9.46
N GLU A 113 15.90 6.67 9.48
CA GLU A 113 17.07 6.54 8.61
C GLU A 113 16.84 5.53 7.47
N THR A 114 16.21 4.41 7.79
CA THR A 114 15.88 3.36 6.84
C THR A 114 14.38 3.08 6.85
N TRP A 115 13.80 2.95 5.67
CA TRP A 115 12.38 2.73 5.44
C TRP A 115 12.15 1.43 4.71
N HIS A 116 11.33 0.55 5.28
CA HIS A 116 10.81 -0.64 4.63
C HIS A 116 9.54 -0.27 3.87
N VAL A 117 9.61 -0.25 2.55
CA VAL A 117 8.45 -0.04 1.68
C VAL A 117 7.93 -1.39 1.23
N ARG A 118 6.63 -1.64 1.39
CA ARG A 118 6.00 -2.93 1.10
C ARG A 118 4.76 -2.79 0.23
N PHE A 119 4.59 -3.75 -0.68
CA PHE A 119 3.34 -4.04 -1.36
C PHE A 119 2.86 -5.43 -0.97
N VAL A 120 1.59 -5.57 -0.65
CA VAL A 120 0.98 -6.89 -0.47
C VAL A 120 0.85 -7.54 -1.84
N MET A 121 1.18 -8.82 -1.95
CA MET A 121 0.99 -9.57 -3.20
C MET A 121 -0.44 -10.10 -3.27
N PRO A 122 -1.03 -10.24 -4.49
CA PRO A 122 -2.36 -10.80 -4.65
C PRO A 122 -2.49 -12.19 -4.03
N ALA A 123 -3.65 -12.50 -3.44
CA ALA A 123 -3.85 -13.72 -2.66
C ALA A 123 -3.85 -15.02 -3.49
N ASN A 124 -3.89 -14.90 -4.82
CA ASN A 124 -3.79 -16.05 -5.73
C ASN A 124 -2.34 -16.55 -5.91
N TYR A 125 -1.33 -15.82 -5.41
CA TYR A 125 0.06 -16.25 -5.45
C TYR A 125 0.51 -16.91 -4.15
N THR A 126 1.46 -17.82 -4.32
CA THR A 126 2.30 -18.37 -3.26
C THR A 126 3.74 -17.93 -3.47
N THR A 127 4.63 -18.11 -2.51
CA THR A 127 6.06 -17.82 -2.67
C THR A 127 6.69 -18.57 -3.84
N ASP A 128 6.19 -19.76 -4.18
CA ASP A 128 6.69 -20.59 -5.27
C ASP A 128 6.15 -20.16 -6.65
N THR A 129 4.95 -19.57 -6.67
CA THR A 129 4.30 -19.15 -7.93
C THR A 129 4.55 -17.69 -8.29
N LEU A 130 4.99 -16.87 -7.33
CA LEU A 130 5.38 -15.49 -7.61
C LEU A 130 6.58 -15.44 -8.56
N PRO A 131 6.55 -14.57 -9.59
CA PRO A 131 7.71 -14.29 -10.42
C PRO A 131 8.92 -13.88 -9.57
N LYS A 132 10.11 -14.31 -9.96
CA LYS A 132 11.34 -13.91 -9.25
C LYS A 132 11.71 -12.48 -9.62
N PRO A 133 11.97 -11.58 -8.64
CA PRO A 133 12.45 -10.24 -8.94
C PRO A 133 13.81 -10.26 -9.69
N ASN A 134 13.94 -9.46 -10.74
CA ASN A 134 15.24 -9.23 -11.40
C ASN A 134 16.11 -8.26 -10.58
N ASN A 135 15.46 -7.35 -9.84
CA ASN A 135 16.16 -6.42 -8.97
C ASN A 135 16.38 -7.06 -7.58
N PRO A 136 17.63 -7.26 -7.14
CA PRO A 136 17.95 -7.89 -5.84
C PRO A 136 17.52 -7.04 -4.63
N ALA A 137 17.21 -5.75 -4.82
CA ALA A 137 16.66 -4.91 -3.78
C ALA A 137 15.20 -5.28 -3.43
N VAL A 138 14.48 -5.97 -4.32
CA VAL A 138 13.13 -6.45 -4.05
C VAL A 138 13.19 -7.83 -3.40
N LYS A 139 12.67 -7.93 -2.18
CA LYS A 139 12.63 -9.16 -1.38
C LYS A 139 11.18 -9.62 -1.23
N ILE A 140 10.91 -10.88 -1.52
CA ILE A 140 9.60 -11.50 -1.26
C ILE A 140 9.63 -12.08 0.16
N LYS A 141 8.67 -11.69 1.00
CA LYS A 141 8.56 -12.14 2.40
C LYS A 141 7.15 -12.60 2.73
N GLU A 142 7.05 -13.64 3.53
CA GLU A 142 5.82 -14.03 4.20
C GLU A 142 5.69 -13.28 5.53
N ILE A 143 4.53 -12.68 5.74
CA ILE A 143 4.16 -12.03 6.99
C ILE A 143 3.12 -12.91 7.69
N ALA A 144 3.43 -13.37 8.89
CA ALA A 144 2.49 -14.13 9.70
C ALA A 144 1.25 -13.31 10.08
N ALA A 145 0.19 -13.98 10.53
CA ALA A 145 -0.99 -13.31 11.06
C ALA A 145 -0.63 -12.40 12.25
N LYS A 146 -1.11 -11.15 12.19
CA LYS A 146 -0.77 -10.11 13.16
C LYS A 146 -1.99 -9.30 13.56
N ARG A 147 -1.98 -8.81 14.81
CA ARG A 147 -2.99 -7.86 15.30
C ARG A 147 -2.44 -6.44 15.27
N PHE A 148 -3.25 -5.52 14.77
CA PHE A 148 -2.92 -4.10 14.70
C PHE A 148 -4.01 -3.25 15.32
N ALA A 149 -3.60 -2.19 16.02
CA ALA A 149 -4.42 -1.02 16.21
C ALA A 149 -4.22 -0.12 14.98
N VAL A 150 -5.30 0.35 14.38
CA VAL A 150 -5.32 1.07 13.10
C VAL A 150 -6.16 2.33 13.23
N ILE A 151 -5.60 3.50 12.90
CA ILE A 151 -6.35 4.74 12.74
C ILE A 151 -6.48 5.09 11.27
N ARG A 152 -7.72 5.35 10.84
CA ARG A 152 -8.05 5.74 9.46
C ARG A 152 -8.35 7.23 9.37
N PHE A 153 -7.81 7.89 8.32
CA PHE A 153 -8.06 9.30 8.06
C PHE A 153 -7.99 9.62 6.56
N SER A 154 -8.60 10.75 6.18
CA SER A 154 -8.51 11.33 4.83
C SER A 154 -7.59 12.55 4.80
N GLY A 155 -7.33 13.09 3.62
CA GLY A 155 -6.52 14.29 3.44
C GLY A 155 -5.06 14.00 3.08
N TRP A 156 -4.21 14.99 3.34
CA TRP A 156 -2.77 14.88 3.10
C TRP A 156 -2.07 14.13 4.25
N ALA A 157 -1.31 13.11 3.90
CA ALA A 157 -0.47 12.35 4.84
C ALA A 157 0.93 13.01 4.97
N GLY A 158 0.96 14.31 5.29
CA GLY A 158 2.18 15.05 5.60
C GLY A 158 2.67 14.73 7.01
N ASP A 159 3.94 15.11 7.33
CA ASP A 159 4.60 14.71 8.59
C ASP A 159 3.85 15.18 9.83
N GLU A 160 3.32 16.40 9.83
CA GLU A 160 2.52 16.92 10.93
C GLU A 160 1.20 16.14 11.13
N SER A 161 0.52 15.81 10.01
CA SER A 161 -0.70 15.00 10.07
C SER A 161 -0.42 13.59 10.56
N LEU A 162 0.64 12.95 10.07
CA LEU A 162 1.06 11.62 10.51
C LEU A 162 1.42 11.64 11.99
N LYS A 163 2.21 12.63 12.45
CA LYS A 163 2.58 12.77 13.87
C LYS A 163 1.34 12.85 14.75
N ARG A 164 0.43 13.80 14.47
CA ARG A 164 -0.80 13.96 15.24
C ARG A 164 -1.65 12.69 15.30
N ARG A 165 -1.82 11.99 14.17
CA ARG A 165 -2.59 10.74 14.12
C ARG A 165 -1.89 9.57 14.81
N THR A 166 -0.56 9.55 14.80
CA THR A 166 0.20 8.57 15.59
C THR A 166 0.01 8.80 17.08
N GLU A 167 0.10 10.05 17.54
CA GLU A 167 -0.16 10.40 18.95
C GLU A 167 -1.58 10.04 19.40
N GLU A 168 -2.60 10.23 18.54
CA GLU A 168 -3.97 9.81 18.78
C GLU A 168 -4.09 8.28 18.94
N LEU A 169 -3.44 7.52 18.05
CA LEU A 169 -3.43 6.06 18.10
C LEU A 169 -2.68 5.54 19.34
N ASP A 170 -1.55 6.15 19.69
CA ASP A 170 -0.77 5.80 20.88
C ASP A 170 -1.58 6.06 22.18
N ALA A 171 -2.32 7.16 22.23
CA ALA A 171 -3.20 7.46 23.35
C ALA A 171 -4.31 6.40 23.50
N PHE A 172 -4.91 5.96 22.40
CA PHE A 172 -5.88 4.86 22.39
C PHE A 172 -5.26 3.56 22.90
N ILE A 173 -4.10 3.15 22.36
CA ILE A 173 -3.38 1.94 22.78
C ILE A 173 -3.10 1.96 24.28
N LYS A 174 -2.64 3.10 24.81
CA LYS A 174 -2.39 3.29 26.25
C LYS A 174 -3.69 3.21 27.08
N SER A 175 -4.77 3.84 26.62
CA SER A 175 -6.07 3.83 27.34
C SER A 175 -6.67 2.44 27.48
N LYS A 176 -6.37 1.57 26.51
CA LYS A 176 -6.80 0.16 26.48
C LYS A 176 -5.82 -0.80 27.17
N ASN A 177 -4.70 -0.29 27.73
CA ASN A 177 -3.61 -1.10 28.29
C ASN A 177 -3.04 -2.14 27.30
N LEU A 178 -3.07 -1.82 25.99
CA LEU A 178 -2.52 -2.70 24.96
C LEU A 178 -0.99 -2.51 24.88
N LYS A 179 -0.27 -3.60 24.53
CA LYS A 179 1.18 -3.58 24.40
C LYS A 179 1.56 -3.39 22.93
N PRO A 180 2.16 -2.25 22.50
CA PRO A 180 2.68 -2.08 21.17
C PRO A 180 3.91 -2.97 20.96
N LEU A 181 4.05 -3.55 19.77
CA LEU A 181 5.13 -4.47 19.38
C LEU A 181 5.98 -3.92 18.23
N SER A 182 5.55 -2.84 17.58
CA SER A 182 6.27 -2.27 16.44
C SER A 182 6.22 -0.74 16.43
N ALA A 183 7.15 -0.12 15.68
CA ALA A 183 7.00 1.26 15.24
C ALA A 183 5.77 1.44 14.34
N PRO A 184 5.23 2.67 14.21
CA PRO A 184 4.12 2.95 13.32
C PRO A 184 4.42 2.57 11.87
N THR A 185 3.43 1.96 11.22
CA THR A 185 3.41 1.66 9.79
C THR A 185 2.42 2.60 9.11
N TYR A 186 2.85 3.35 8.12
CA TYR A 186 2.01 4.24 7.32
C TYR A 186 1.50 3.50 6.10
N ALA A 187 0.19 3.51 5.85
CA ALA A 187 -0.46 2.78 4.77
C ALA A 187 -1.23 3.73 3.84
N TYR A 188 -0.91 3.67 2.55
CA TYR A 188 -1.46 4.54 1.50
C TYR A 188 -2.28 3.72 0.52
N TYR A 189 -3.60 3.99 0.44
CA TYR A 189 -4.54 3.19 -0.35
C TYR A 189 -4.82 3.77 -1.74
N ASN A 190 -4.51 5.03 -1.96
CA ASN A 190 -4.88 5.74 -3.17
C ASN A 190 -3.66 6.30 -3.90
N PRO A 191 -3.72 6.40 -5.23
CA PRO A 191 -2.71 7.07 -6.03
C PRO A 191 -2.51 8.55 -5.62
N PRO A 192 -1.32 9.12 -5.85
CA PRO A 192 -1.01 10.49 -5.43
C PRO A 192 -1.85 11.58 -6.11
N TRP A 193 -2.48 11.30 -7.25
CA TRP A 193 -3.39 12.21 -7.96
C TRP A 193 -4.83 12.17 -7.44
N THR A 194 -5.18 11.25 -6.52
CA THR A 194 -6.49 11.24 -5.87
C THR A 194 -6.66 12.53 -5.06
N LEU A 195 -7.84 13.16 -5.17
CA LEU A 195 -8.15 14.36 -4.39
C LEU A 195 -8.03 14.07 -2.88
N PRO A 196 -7.45 14.99 -2.09
CA PRO A 196 -7.09 14.71 -0.69
C PRO A 196 -8.25 14.17 0.16
N PHE A 197 -9.44 14.73 0.03
CA PHE A 197 -10.62 14.34 0.80
C PHE A 197 -11.17 12.95 0.43
N PHE A 198 -10.77 12.38 -0.73
CA PHE A 198 -11.09 11.01 -1.13
C PHE A 198 -9.98 10.00 -0.79
N ARG A 199 -8.84 10.47 -0.27
CA ARG A 199 -7.77 9.56 0.11
C ARG A 199 -8.11 8.82 1.38
N ARG A 200 -7.82 7.52 1.37
CA ARG A 200 -7.74 6.69 2.56
C ARG A 200 -6.27 6.52 2.93
N ASN A 201 -5.92 7.02 4.11
CA ASN A 201 -4.63 6.78 4.74
C ASN A 201 -4.88 6.06 6.07
N GLU A 202 -3.94 5.24 6.48
CA GLU A 202 -4.00 4.57 7.78
C GLU A 202 -2.63 4.62 8.45
N ILE A 203 -2.64 4.65 9.78
CA ILE A 203 -1.47 4.36 10.62
C ILE A 203 -1.80 3.11 11.39
N MET A 204 -0.86 2.17 11.39
CA MET A 204 -1.02 0.85 11.98
C MET A 204 0.13 0.61 12.96
N ILE A 205 -0.18 0.16 14.17
CA ILE A 205 0.80 -0.26 15.17
C ILE A 205 0.49 -1.70 15.57
N GLU A 206 1.44 -2.60 15.38
CA GLU A 206 1.30 -3.98 15.83
C GLU A 206 1.16 -4.02 17.36
N ILE A 207 0.18 -4.77 17.85
CA ILE A 207 -0.09 -4.95 19.27
C ILE A 207 -0.13 -6.43 19.64
N ALA A 208 0.13 -6.73 20.92
CA ALA A 208 -0.01 -8.09 21.42
C ALA A 208 -1.48 -8.57 21.31
N ARG A 209 -1.66 -9.86 21.05
CA ARG A 209 -2.99 -10.52 21.04
C ARG A 209 -3.49 -10.77 22.43
#